data_359f1913b314a095480866bd63d224a2
#
_entry.id   359f1913b314a095480866bd63d224a2
#
_cell.length_a   1.000
_cell.length_b   1.000
_cell.length_c   1.000
_cell.angle_alpha   90.00
_cell.angle_beta   90.00
_cell.angle_gamma   90.00
#
_symmetry.space_group_name_H-M   'P 1'
#
loop_
_entity.id
_entity.type
_entity.pdbx_description
1 polymer ?
#
loop_
_entity_poly.entity_id
_entity_poly.type
_entity_poly.pdbx_seq_one_letter_code
_entity_poly.pdbx_strand_id
1 'polypeptide(L)'
;MSPCEIALINLLNQMALKTFPGLTMAIGKGDKIIWQHGAGYADAKNKIKNKSEMIFGIGSITKIFVAVLILQLNEENYLTLDEPISTWLDKNVLADVANAESVTVRHLLSHYSGIPSWEDQHSWIHDARGKRVKPEKIWLPQENLDYIRGKKPLCAPGEAFHYSNSNFTLLGLLIEKLTSNSLEEELYKRIINPLLLKSTSLESVASLENQYSSKRFHRLDPHFIKKAGVSDYFKIEPNNILDVSAINLSVEWAAGGIVSTAQDVVNFILALKNGELLNPKSMKEMQQWMPADNAEMGLSLFRMDTDYGTAIGHGGNVLGASACVWWYEKTNCALAILTNVGSMHASPDAHCASTMFKNAEVGKLAQEICSYY
;
A
#
# COMPACT_ATOMS: atom_id res chain seq x y z
N MET A 1 -21.60 -3.16 -22.96
CA MET A 1 -20.12 -3.23 -22.85
C MET A 1 -19.52 -2.87 -24.21
N SER A 2 -18.60 -1.94 -24.21
CA SER A 2 -17.83 -1.57 -25.40
C SER A 2 -16.84 -2.66 -25.81
N PRO A 3 -16.29 -2.63 -27.05
CA PRO A 3 -15.26 -3.58 -27.45
C PRO A 3 -14.01 -3.56 -26.56
N CYS A 4 -13.58 -2.40 -26.07
CA CYS A 4 -12.43 -2.27 -25.18
C CYS A 4 -12.68 -2.87 -23.79
N GLU A 5 -13.89 -2.75 -23.25
CA GLU A 5 -14.27 -3.42 -21.99
C GLU A 5 -14.23 -4.95 -22.13
N ILE A 6 -14.76 -5.50 -23.22
CA ILE A 6 -14.70 -6.96 -23.51
C ILE A 6 -13.26 -7.41 -23.66
N ALA A 7 -12.42 -6.65 -24.38
CA ALA A 7 -11.01 -6.95 -24.55
C ALA A 7 -10.26 -6.95 -23.21
N LEU A 8 -10.49 -5.96 -22.36
CA LEU A 8 -9.87 -5.88 -21.03
C LEU A 8 -10.32 -7.04 -20.12
N ILE A 9 -11.60 -7.40 -20.11
CA ILE A 9 -12.11 -8.57 -19.37
C ILE A 9 -11.40 -9.84 -19.81
N ASN A 10 -11.27 -10.07 -21.13
CA ASN A 10 -10.60 -11.25 -21.67
C ASN A 10 -9.11 -11.28 -21.26
N LEU A 11 -8.42 -10.14 -21.34
CA LEU A 11 -7.02 -10.02 -20.92
C LEU A 11 -6.84 -10.33 -19.44
N LEU A 12 -7.65 -9.75 -18.57
CA LEU A 12 -7.59 -10.00 -17.11
C LEU A 12 -7.91 -11.45 -16.77
N ASN A 13 -8.87 -12.08 -17.44
CA ASN A 13 -9.18 -13.50 -17.25
C ASN A 13 -7.98 -14.39 -17.69
N GLN A 14 -7.30 -14.05 -18.79
CA GLN A 14 -6.10 -14.77 -19.22
C GLN A 14 -4.94 -14.61 -18.21
N MET A 15 -4.74 -13.40 -17.67
CA MET A 15 -3.74 -13.15 -16.63
C MET A 15 -4.03 -13.93 -15.36
N ALA A 16 -5.30 -14.00 -14.94
CA ALA A 16 -5.73 -14.77 -13.78
C ALA A 16 -5.48 -16.28 -13.95
N LEU A 17 -5.66 -16.81 -15.15
CA LEU A 17 -5.37 -18.23 -15.43
C LEU A 17 -3.89 -18.56 -15.41
N LYS A 18 -3.02 -17.62 -15.81
CA LYS A 18 -1.59 -17.88 -16.04
C LYS A 18 -0.72 -17.43 -14.86
N THR A 19 -1.07 -16.33 -14.22
CA THR A 19 -0.13 -15.60 -13.37
C THR A 19 -0.69 -15.25 -12.00
N PHE A 20 -1.97 -14.88 -11.90
CA PHE A 20 -2.57 -14.40 -10.66
C PHE A 20 -3.75 -15.30 -10.28
N PRO A 21 -3.78 -15.90 -9.05
CA PRO A 21 -4.92 -16.70 -8.62
C PRO A 21 -6.25 -15.93 -8.71
N GLY A 22 -6.24 -14.67 -8.23
CA GLY A 22 -7.37 -13.76 -8.31
C GLY A 22 -6.91 -12.31 -8.37
N LEU A 23 -7.67 -11.49 -9.08
CA LEU A 23 -7.41 -10.05 -9.20
C LEU A 23 -8.71 -9.27 -9.38
N THR A 24 -8.67 -8.00 -8.97
CA THR A 24 -9.73 -7.03 -9.27
C THR A 24 -9.12 -5.78 -9.89
N MET A 25 -9.87 -5.12 -10.75
CA MET A 25 -9.51 -3.83 -11.30
C MET A 25 -10.74 -2.92 -11.32
N ALA A 26 -10.55 -1.65 -10.97
CA ALA A 26 -11.54 -0.60 -11.11
C ALA A 26 -10.95 0.60 -11.84
N ILE A 27 -11.78 1.28 -12.63
CA ILE A 27 -11.44 2.51 -13.34
C ILE A 27 -12.48 3.55 -12.95
N GLY A 28 -12.02 4.73 -12.58
CA GLY A 28 -12.87 5.87 -12.26
C GLY A 28 -12.49 7.10 -13.08
N LYS A 29 -13.46 7.99 -13.30
CA LYS A 29 -13.29 9.27 -13.99
C LYS A 29 -14.11 10.35 -13.30
N GLY A 30 -13.48 11.50 -13.05
CA GLY A 30 -14.13 12.58 -12.30
C GLY A 30 -14.36 12.18 -10.84
N ASP A 31 -15.61 11.86 -10.51
CA ASP A 31 -16.07 11.42 -9.18
C ASP A 31 -16.75 10.04 -9.19
N LYS A 32 -16.65 9.30 -10.30
CA LYS A 32 -17.43 8.06 -10.50
C LYS A 32 -16.55 6.89 -10.93
N ILE A 33 -16.96 5.72 -10.46
CA ILE A 33 -16.50 4.45 -11.04
C ILE A 33 -17.21 4.26 -12.38
N ILE A 34 -16.42 4.15 -13.45
CA ILE A 34 -16.93 3.94 -14.80
C ILE A 34 -16.84 2.48 -15.25
N TRP A 35 -15.95 1.70 -14.64
CA TRP A 35 -15.77 0.29 -14.95
C TRP A 35 -15.12 -0.46 -13.80
N GLN A 36 -15.49 -1.72 -13.59
CA GLN A 36 -14.84 -2.63 -12.66
C GLN A 36 -15.03 -4.09 -13.05
N HIS A 37 -14.05 -4.94 -12.71
CA HIS A 37 -14.10 -6.36 -12.98
C HIS A 37 -13.26 -7.16 -11.99
N GLY A 38 -13.73 -8.39 -11.65
CA GLY A 38 -12.96 -9.38 -10.89
C GLY A 38 -12.70 -10.61 -11.75
N ALA A 39 -11.46 -11.10 -11.78
CA ALA A 39 -11.04 -12.26 -12.56
C ALA A 39 -10.36 -13.32 -11.69
N GLY A 40 -10.40 -14.58 -12.10
CA GLY A 40 -9.81 -15.71 -11.38
C GLY A 40 -10.63 -16.13 -10.15
N TYR A 41 -9.93 -16.55 -9.10
CA TYR A 41 -10.51 -17.14 -7.90
C TYR A 41 -10.06 -16.39 -6.65
N ALA A 42 -11.04 -16.10 -5.78
CA ALA A 42 -10.80 -15.71 -4.40
C ALA A 42 -10.31 -16.92 -3.57
N ASP A 43 -10.86 -18.10 -3.85
CA ASP A 43 -10.38 -19.38 -3.33
C ASP A 43 -10.46 -20.42 -4.45
N ALA A 44 -9.32 -20.76 -5.04
CA ALA A 44 -9.24 -21.70 -6.16
C ALA A 44 -9.60 -23.13 -5.73
N LYS A 45 -9.24 -23.53 -4.51
CA LYS A 45 -9.51 -24.87 -3.98
C LYS A 45 -11.02 -25.12 -3.84
N ASN A 46 -11.75 -24.13 -3.32
CA ASN A 46 -13.19 -24.20 -3.12
C ASN A 46 -13.98 -23.68 -4.32
N LYS A 47 -13.31 -23.34 -5.43
CA LYS A 47 -13.90 -22.80 -6.68
C LYS A 47 -14.70 -21.50 -6.46
N ILE A 48 -14.36 -20.70 -5.46
CA ILE A 48 -14.97 -19.40 -5.21
C ILE A 48 -14.33 -18.41 -6.18
N LYS A 49 -15.14 -17.95 -7.15
CA LYS A 49 -14.69 -16.96 -8.13
C LYS A 49 -14.41 -15.63 -7.47
N ASN A 50 -13.40 -14.94 -7.96
CA ASN A 50 -13.14 -13.58 -7.58
C ASN A 50 -14.17 -12.63 -8.20
N LYS A 51 -14.60 -11.61 -7.44
CA LYS A 51 -15.57 -10.61 -7.83
C LYS A 51 -15.00 -9.22 -7.57
N SER A 52 -15.59 -8.19 -8.17
CA SER A 52 -15.17 -6.79 -7.99
C SER A 52 -15.21 -6.32 -6.53
N GLU A 53 -16.11 -6.88 -5.71
CA GLU A 53 -16.33 -6.53 -4.31
C GLU A 53 -15.37 -7.24 -3.33
N MET A 54 -14.47 -8.11 -3.83
CA MET A 54 -13.53 -8.81 -2.97
C MET A 54 -12.51 -7.86 -2.34
N ILE A 55 -12.21 -8.12 -1.07
CA ILE A 55 -11.31 -7.33 -0.25
C ILE A 55 -9.89 -7.93 -0.31
N PHE A 56 -8.91 -7.06 -0.46
CA PHE A 56 -7.48 -7.40 -0.53
C PHE A 56 -6.66 -6.50 0.38
N GLY A 57 -5.53 -6.96 0.85
CA GLY A 57 -4.50 -6.09 1.42
C GLY A 57 -3.98 -5.12 0.35
N ILE A 58 -3.97 -3.83 0.65
CA ILE A 58 -3.51 -2.81 -0.31
C ILE A 58 -2.05 -2.39 -0.09
N GLY A 59 -1.40 -2.93 0.93
CA GLY A 59 0.01 -2.66 1.21
C GLY A 59 0.31 -1.18 1.30
N SER A 60 1.41 -0.74 0.73
CA SER A 60 1.91 0.63 0.86
C SER A 60 0.99 1.73 0.30
N ILE A 61 -0.12 1.41 -0.37
CA ILE A 61 -1.17 2.41 -0.64
C ILE A 61 -1.70 2.99 0.69
N THR A 62 -1.65 2.24 1.78
CA THR A 62 -1.92 2.70 3.16
C THR A 62 -1.19 4.00 3.49
N LYS A 63 0.03 4.19 2.97
CA LYS A 63 0.84 5.37 3.23
C LYS A 63 0.17 6.67 2.74
N ILE A 64 -0.58 6.61 1.63
CA ILE A 64 -1.33 7.78 1.14
C ILE A 64 -2.41 8.18 2.17
N PHE A 65 -3.13 7.20 2.74
CA PHE A 65 -4.11 7.46 3.79
C PHE A 65 -3.46 8.11 5.02
N VAL A 66 -2.34 7.58 5.47
CA VAL A 66 -1.57 8.13 6.61
C VAL A 66 -1.07 9.54 6.31
N ALA A 67 -0.58 9.80 5.08
CA ALA A 67 -0.15 11.12 4.67
C ALA A 67 -1.29 12.14 4.68
N VAL A 68 -2.49 11.74 4.22
CA VAL A 68 -3.68 12.58 4.30
C VAL A 68 -4.00 12.94 5.75
N LEU A 69 -3.98 11.98 6.68
CA LEU A 69 -4.19 12.26 8.11
C LEU A 69 -3.17 13.26 8.66
N ILE A 70 -1.89 13.07 8.37
CA ILE A 70 -0.82 13.99 8.82
C ILE A 70 -1.04 15.40 8.25
N LEU A 71 -1.41 15.51 6.97
CA LEU A 71 -1.65 16.80 6.34
C LEU A 71 -2.90 17.49 6.91
N GLN A 72 -3.97 16.76 7.22
CA GLN A 72 -5.14 17.30 7.91
C GLN A 72 -4.77 17.79 9.32
N LEU A 73 -3.97 17.03 10.08
CA LEU A 73 -3.48 17.48 11.39
C LEU A 73 -2.59 18.73 11.29
N ASN A 74 -1.81 18.84 10.20
CA ASN A 74 -1.06 20.07 9.92
C ASN A 74 -2.00 21.26 9.59
N GLU A 75 -3.08 21.03 8.83
CA GLU A 75 -4.11 22.07 8.57
C GLU A 75 -4.79 22.56 9.86
N GLU A 76 -5.00 21.65 10.80
CA GLU A 76 -5.58 21.91 12.13
C GLU A 76 -4.57 22.46 13.14
N ASN A 77 -3.30 22.66 12.76
CA ASN A 77 -2.20 23.16 13.60
C ASN A 77 -1.82 22.25 14.78
N TYR A 78 -2.05 20.94 14.69
CA TYR A 78 -1.55 19.97 15.66
C TYR A 78 -0.03 19.74 15.51
N LEU A 79 0.50 19.91 14.31
CA LEU A 79 1.91 19.76 13.98
C LEU A 79 2.32 20.70 12.86
N THR A 80 3.61 20.82 12.61
CA THR A 80 4.18 21.41 11.38
C THR A 80 5.06 20.39 10.67
N LEU A 81 5.06 20.44 9.31
CA LEU A 81 5.79 19.44 8.51
C LEU A 81 7.32 19.52 8.68
N ASP A 82 7.85 20.71 9.00
CA ASP A 82 9.27 20.99 9.00
C ASP A 82 9.90 21.02 10.41
N GLU A 83 9.12 20.71 11.45
CA GLU A 83 9.66 20.51 12.80
C GLU A 83 10.10 19.04 13.00
N PRO A 84 11.14 18.81 13.83
CA PRO A 84 11.57 17.47 14.19
C PRO A 84 10.48 16.66 14.89
N ILE A 85 10.40 15.36 14.60
CA ILE A 85 9.42 14.47 15.25
C ILE A 85 9.65 14.34 16.76
N SER A 86 10.87 14.59 17.23
CA SER A 86 11.23 14.63 18.65
C SER A 86 10.52 15.72 19.44
N THR A 87 9.89 16.69 18.75
CA THR A 87 9.00 17.68 19.40
C THR A 87 7.75 17.04 20.00
N TRP A 88 7.25 15.96 19.41
CA TRP A 88 5.96 15.37 19.80
C TRP A 88 6.08 13.94 20.32
N LEU A 89 6.98 13.12 19.76
CA LEU A 89 7.12 11.72 20.16
C LEU A 89 7.99 11.56 21.40
N ASP A 90 7.60 10.63 22.25
CA ASP A 90 8.28 10.35 23.51
C ASP A 90 9.70 9.79 23.26
N LYS A 91 10.66 10.13 24.12
CA LYS A 91 12.05 9.70 24.00
C LYS A 91 12.24 8.19 23.96
N ASN A 92 11.40 7.42 24.64
CA ASN A 92 11.46 5.96 24.60
C ASN A 92 11.05 5.38 23.25
N VAL A 93 10.13 6.02 22.51
CA VAL A 93 9.77 5.64 21.14
C VAL A 93 10.96 5.86 20.21
N LEU A 94 11.65 6.99 20.38
CA LEU A 94 12.76 7.45 19.53
C LEU A 94 14.12 6.87 19.94
N ALA A 95 14.22 6.22 21.10
CA ALA A 95 15.48 5.70 21.63
C ALA A 95 16.20 4.82 20.60
N ASP A 96 17.45 5.14 20.34
CA ASP A 96 18.33 4.41 19.40
C ASP A 96 17.81 4.30 17.95
N VAL A 97 16.81 5.10 17.58
CA VAL A 97 16.37 5.25 16.19
C VAL A 97 17.26 6.29 15.49
N ALA A 98 17.87 5.88 14.37
CA ALA A 98 18.75 6.75 13.61
C ALA A 98 18.03 8.06 13.19
N ASN A 99 18.73 9.19 13.25
CA ASN A 99 18.24 10.51 12.87
C ASN A 99 17.02 11.04 13.67
N ALA A 100 16.53 10.33 14.69
CA ALA A 100 15.27 10.64 15.38
C ALA A 100 15.20 12.07 15.96
N GLU A 101 16.34 12.65 16.35
CA GLU A 101 16.40 14.00 16.94
C GLU A 101 16.26 15.13 15.89
N SER A 102 16.58 14.87 14.62
CA SER A 102 16.63 15.90 13.57
C SER A 102 15.70 15.66 12.39
N VAL A 103 15.14 14.45 12.26
CA VAL A 103 14.23 14.13 11.16
C VAL A 103 12.90 14.82 11.35
N THR A 104 12.40 15.47 10.29
CA THR A 104 11.10 16.16 10.29
C THR A 104 9.99 15.25 9.78
N VAL A 105 8.74 15.66 10.01
CA VAL A 105 7.55 14.98 9.47
C VAL A 105 7.61 14.90 7.93
N ARG A 106 8.05 15.98 7.26
CA ARG A 106 8.27 16.02 5.80
C ARG A 106 9.26 14.95 5.35
N HIS A 107 10.40 14.80 6.04
CA HIS A 107 11.40 13.79 5.71
C HIS A 107 10.85 12.37 5.83
N LEU A 108 9.99 12.10 6.82
CA LEU A 108 9.32 10.79 6.95
C LEU A 108 8.36 10.52 5.80
N LEU A 109 7.48 11.48 5.49
CA LEU A 109 6.48 11.36 4.42
C LEU A 109 7.09 11.18 3.03
N SER A 110 8.25 11.79 2.78
CA SER A 110 8.93 11.77 1.48
C SER A 110 10.02 10.69 1.37
N HIS A 111 10.24 9.89 2.42
CA HIS A 111 11.33 8.91 2.49
C HIS A 111 12.76 9.50 2.37
N TYR A 112 12.92 10.75 2.77
CA TYR A 112 14.22 11.44 2.87
C TYR A 112 14.74 11.49 4.31
N SER A 113 14.32 10.55 5.14
CA SER A 113 14.67 10.50 6.58
C SER A 113 16.06 9.92 6.86
N GLY A 114 16.60 9.09 5.98
CA GLY A 114 17.77 8.27 6.23
C GLY A 114 17.58 7.19 7.31
N ILE A 115 16.37 6.98 7.83
CA ILE A 115 16.06 5.93 8.81
C ILE A 115 15.98 4.58 8.09
N PRO A 116 16.74 3.55 8.53
CA PRO A 116 16.63 2.20 7.95
C PRO A 116 15.21 1.65 8.01
N SER A 117 14.81 0.90 6.98
CA SER A 117 13.54 0.16 7.00
C SER A 117 13.66 -1.11 7.84
N TRP A 118 12.68 -1.35 8.72
CA TRP A 118 12.59 -2.62 9.44
C TRP A 118 12.37 -3.80 8.47
N GLU A 119 11.72 -3.57 7.33
CA GLU A 119 11.46 -4.57 6.30
C GLU A 119 12.75 -5.13 5.65
N ASP A 120 13.85 -4.37 5.68
CA ASP A 120 15.14 -4.81 5.14
C ASP A 120 15.96 -5.63 6.15
N GLN A 121 15.51 -5.71 7.41
CA GLN A 121 16.25 -6.41 8.45
C GLN A 121 16.02 -7.93 8.34
N HIS A 122 17.11 -8.68 8.22
CA HIS A 122 17.06 -10.14 8.04
C HIS A 122 16.25 -10.87 9.14
N SER A 123 16.39 -10.46 10.39
CA SER A 123 15.61 -11.03 11.50
C SER A 123 14.12 -10.74 11.35
N TRP A 124 13.75 -9.51 10.98
CA TRP A 124 12.36 -9.14 10.74
C TRP A 124 11.74 -9.96 9.59
N ILE A 125 12.48 -10.11 8.46
CA ILE A 125 12.00 -10.89 7.31
C ILE A 125 11.65 -12.32 7.74
N HIS A 126 12.49 -12.95 8.57
CA HIS A 126 12.22 -14.29 9.09
C HIS A 126 11.02 -14.33 10.03
N ASP A 127 10.85 -13.33 10.91
CA ASP A 127 9.82 -13.30 11.95
C ASP A 127 8.44 -12.89 11.39
N ALA A 128 8.41 -12.01 10.39
CA ALA A 128 7.19 -11.42 9.86
C ALA A 128 6.73 -12.00 8.50
N ARG A 129 7.65 -12.59 7.73
CA ARG A 129 7.38 -13.04 6.36
C ARG A 129 7.71 -14.51 6.10
N GLY A 130 8.57 -15.13 6.89
CA GLY A 130 9.20 -16.37 6.53
C GLY A 130 9.20 -17.41 7.63
N LYS A 131 10.35 -18.06 7.80
CA LYS A 131 10.52 -19.28 8.59
C LYS A 131 10.00 -19.21 10.03
N ARG A 132 10.01 -18.03 10.67
CA ARG A 132 9.63 -17.88 12.09
C ARG A 132 8.28 -17.17 12.29
N VAL A 133 7.53 -16.93 11.20
CA VAL A 133 6.21 -16.28 11.29
C VAL A 133 5.29 -17.09 12.20
N LYS A 134 4.49 -16.37 12.99
CA LYS A 134 3.48 -16.95 13.89
C LYS A 134 2.12 -16.36 13.53
N PRO A 135 1.17 -17.16 13.01
CA PRO A 135 -0.13 -16.68 12.57
C PRO A 135 -0.93 -15.96 13.67
N GLU A 136 -0.81 -16.44 14.91
CA GLU A 136 -1.50 -15.90 16.07
C GLU A 136 -0.90 -14.59 16.60
N LYS A 137 0.30 -14.21 16.15
CA LYS A 137 0.94 -13.00 16.64
C LYS A 137 0.24 -11.75 16.09
N ILE A 138 -0.20 -10.90 17.01
CA ILE A 138 -0.60 -9.52 16.72
C ILE A 138 0.59 -8.63 17.10
N TRP A 139 1.09 -7.89 16.12
CA TRP A 139 2.25 -7.02 16.32
C TRP A 139 1.83 -5.68 16.88
N LEU A 140 2.58 -5.21 17.87
CA LEU A 140 2.51 -3.82 18.31
C LEU A 140 3.41 -2.97 17.40
N PRO A 141 3.01 -1.74 17.06
CA PRO A 141 3.78 -0.89 16.14
C PRO A 141 5.26 -0.71 16.55
N GLN A 142 5.51 -0.55 17.86
CA GLN A 142 6.86 -0.35 18.39
C GLN A 142 7.78 -1.56 18.20
N GLU A 143 7.25 -2.79 18.14
CA GLU A 143 8.06 -3.98 17.91
C GLU A 143 8.81 -3.94 16.57
N ASN A 144 8.25 -3.26 15.55
CA ASN A 144 8.94 -3.05 14.28
C ASN A 144 10.18 -2.16 14.44
N LEU A 145 10.09 -1.12 15.29
CA LEU A 145 11.21 -0.22 15.54
C LEU A 145 12.39 -0.92 16.24
N ASP A 146 12.11 -1.96 17.04
CA ASP A 146 13.15 -2.70 17.75
C ASP A 146 14.15 -3.40 16.79
N TYR A 147 13.71 -3.71 15.55
CA TYR A 147 14.59 -4.27 14.51
C TYR A 147 15.59 -3.26 13.92
N ILE A 148 15.35 -1.96 14.11
CA ILE A 148 16.22 -0.90 13.58
C ILE A 148 16.95 -0.10 14.67
N ARG A 149 16.66 -0.34 15.96
CA ARG A 149 17.37 0.32 17.06
C ARG A 149 18.87 0.05 17.00
N GLY A 150 19.69 1.07 17.23
CA GLY A 150 21.13 0.99 17.16
C GLY A 150 21.72 0.84 15.75
N LYS A 151 20.89 0.82 14.72
CA LYS A 151 21.39 0.83 13.32
C LYS A 151 21.88 2.22 12.94
N LYS A 152 22.92 2.26 12.10
CA LYS A 152 23.42 3.52 11.56
C LYS A 152 22.40 4.12 10.57
N PRO A 153 22.33 5.45 10.47
CA PRO A 153 21.54 6.09 9.42
C PRO A 153 22.11 5.73 8.04
N LEU A 154 21.21 5.68 7.03
CA LEU A 154 21.58 5.47 5.63
C LEU A 154 22.21 6.73 5.02
N CYS A 155 21.74 7.91 5.43
CA CYS A 155 22.22 9.24 5.06
C CYS A 155 21.72 10.27 6.10
N ALA A 156 22.12 11.54 5.99
CA ALA A 156 21.52 12.61 6.76
C ALA A 156 20.06 12.89 6.29
N PRO A 157 19.18 13.42 7.18
CA PRO A 157 17.83 13.82 6.78
C PRO A 157 17.87 14.85 5.64
N GLY A 158 17.06 14.65 4.61
CA GLY A 158 16.97 15.51 3.43
C GLY A 158 18.04 15.25 2.35
N GLU A 159 19.02 14.39 2.60
CA GLU A 159 20.15 14.18 1.68
C GLU A 159 19.79 13.30 0.48
N ALA A 160 19.13 12.16 0.71
CA ALA A 160 18.82 11.19 -0.33
C ALA A 160 17.52 10.42 -0.04
N PHE A 161 16.90 9.94 -1.12
CA PHE A 161 15.74 9.06 -1.04
C PHE A 161 16.16 7.65 -0.60
N HIS A 162 15.55 7.19 0.48
CA HIS A 162 15.64 5.79 0.94
C HIS A 162 14.28 5.36 1.46
N TYR A 163 13.57 4.54 0.68
CA TYR A 163 12.26 4.04 1.08
C TYR A 163 12.32 3.32 2.42
N SER A 164 11.51 3.73 3.39
CA SER A 164 11.54 3.16 4.74
C SER A 164 10.13 3.02 5.32
N ASN A 165 9.74 1.79 5.63
CA ASN A 165 8.49 1.50 6.35
C ASN A 165 8.53 1.99 7.80
N SER A 166 9.72 2.11 8.40
CA SER A 166 9.90 2.65 9.75
C SER A 166 9.38 4.08 9.87
N ASN A 167 9.47 4.87 8.79
CA ASN A 167 8.93 6.22 8.75
C ASN A 167 7.43 6.23 9.05
N PHE A 168 6.69 5.29 8.48
CA PHE A 168 5.23 5.24 8.63
C PHE A 168 4.80 4.64 9.96
N THR A 169 5.59 3.75 10.55
CA THR A 169 5.41 3.37 11.95
C THR A 169 5.51 4.61 12.86
N LEU A 170 6.51 5.46 12.67
CA LEU A 170 6.67 6.70 13.45
C LEU A 170 5.53 7.69 13.19
N LEU A 171 5.07 7.86 11.93
CA LEU A 171 3.94 8.72 11.58
C LEU A 171 2.62 8.22 12.18
N GLY A 172 2.37 6.91 12.19
CA GLY A 172 1.20 6.34 12.85
C GLY A 172 1.21 6.61 14.36
N LEU A 173 2.36 6.38 15.03
CA LEU A 173 2.53 6.70 16.45
C LEU A 173 2.37 8.21 16.74
N LEU A 174 2.79 9.06 15.80
CA LEU A 174 2.60 10.51 15.91
C LEU A 174 1.11 10.89 15.83
N ILE A 175 0.35 10.29 14.91
CA ILE A 175 -1.10 10.49 14.82
C ILE A 175 -1.78 10.13 16.16
N GLU A 176 -1.51 8.94 16.69
CA GLU A 176 -2.09 8.49 17.95
C GLU A 176 -1.69 9.40 19.13
N LYS A 177 -0.44 9.86 19.17
CA LYS A 177 0.05 10.78 20.21
C LYS A 177 -0.68 12.14 20.17
N LEU A 178 -0.87 12.71 19.00
CA LEU A 178 -1.45 14.04 18.82
C LEU A 178 -2.96 14.05 19.03
N THR A 179 -3.64 12.98 18.62
CA THR A 179 -5.11 12.89 18.66
C THR A 179 -5.66 12.20 19.90
N SER A 180 -4.83 11.41 20.59
CA SER A 180 -5.24 10.49 21.67
C SER A 180 -6.27 9.43 21.23
N ASN A 181 -6.43 9.22 19.92
CA ASN A 181 -7.24 8.17 19.30
C ASN A 181 -6.32 7.16 18.63
N SER A 182 -6.80 5.95 18.40
CA SER A 182 -6.08 4.97 17.58
C SER A 182 -6.01 5.41 16.11
N LEU A 183 -5.00 4.91 15.38
CA LEU A 183 -4.90 5.13 13.95
C LEU A 183 -6.16 4.68 13.20
N GLU A 184 -6.77 3.57 13.62
CA GLU A 184 -8.01 3.05 13.04
C GLU A 184 -9.18 4.03 13.21
N GLU A 185 -9.33 4.63 14.41
CA GLU A 185 -10.37 5.63 14.68
C GLU A 185 -10.18 6.89 13.84
N GLU A 186 -8.94 7.38 13.69
CA GLU A 186 -8.66 8.56 12.86
C GLU A 186 -8.86 8.28 11.36
N LEU A 187 -8.46 7.11 10.85
CA LEU A 187 -8.76 6.68 9.49
C LEU A 187 -10.27 6.64 9.25
N TYR A 188 -11.03 6.02 10.16
CA TYR A 188 -12.48 5.93 10.06
C TYR A 188 -13.15 7.30 10.07
N LYS A 189 -12.82 8.13 11.04
CA LYS A 189 -13.42 9.45 11.26
C LYS A 189 -13.14 10.42 10.12
N ARG A 190 -11.91 10.46 9.61
CA ARG A 190 -11.42 11.51 8.72
C ARG A 190 -11.46 11.13 7.23
N ILE A 191 -11.45 9.85 6.90
CA ILE A 191 -11.37 9.38 5.52
C ILE A 191 -12.48 8.37 5.20
N ILE A 192 -12.54 7.26 5.93
CA ILE A 192 -13.38 6.11 5.56
C ILE A 192 -14.85 6.47 5.61
N ASN A 193 -15.30 7.04 6.73
CA ASN A 193 -16.71 7.40 6.90
C ASN A 193 -17.14 8.59 6.02
N PRO A 194 -16.38 9.70 5.91
CA PRO A 194 -16.75 10.81 5.02
C PRO A 194 -16.86 10.40 3.54
N LEU A 195 -16.00 9.50 3.06
CA LEU A 195 -16.01 9.01 1.68
C LEU A 195 -16.86 7.76 1.48
N LEU A 196 -17.52 7.25 2.53
CA LEU A 196 -18.35 6.04 2.50
C LEU A 196 -17.60 4.81 1.95
N LEU A 197 -16.33 4.63 2.30
CA LEU A 197 -15.50 3.50 1.87
C LEU A 197 -15.84 2.24 2.68
N LYS A 198 -16.98 1.63 2.37
CA LYS A 198 -17.62 0.58 3.18
C LYS A 198 -16.81 -0.71 3.32
N SER A 199 -15.86 -0.93 2.44
CA SER A 199 -15.03 -2.14 2.39
C SER A 199 -13.56 -1.85 2.70
N THR A 200 -13.27 -0.70 3.33
CA THR A 200 -11.93 -0.25 3.69
C THR A 200 -11.78 -0.20 5.21
N SER A 201 -10.74 -0.83 5.73
CA SER A 201 -10.40 -0.78 7.17
C SER A 201 -8.92 -1.07 7.38
N LEU A 202 -8.38 -0.67 8.54
CA LEU A 202 -7.12 -1.23 9.01
C LEU A 202 -7.38 -2.70 9.39
N GLU A 203 -6.53 -3.65 8.94
CA GLU A 203 -6.80 -5.05 9.19
C GLU A 203 -6.66 -5.37 10.67
N SER A 204 -7.73 -5.89 11.24
CA SER A 204 -7.76 -6.53 12.55
C SER A 204 -8.03 -8.04 12.40
N VAL A 205 -7.86 -8.81 13.48
CA VAL A 205 -8.17 -10.24 13.46
C VAL A 205 -9.63 -10.50 13.06
N ALA A 206 -10.55 -9.64 13.48
CA ALA A 206 -11.97 -9.74 13.13
C ALA A 206 -12.24 -9.54 11.63
N SER A 207 -11.39 -8.78 10.91
CA SER A 207 -11.57 -8.56 9.47
C SER A 207 -11.19 -9.77 8.60
N LEU A 208 -10.40 -10.72 9.13
CA LEU A 208 -10.03 -11.96 8.42
C LEU A 208 -11.23 -12.90 8.19
N GLU A 209 -12.29 -12.79 8.96
CA GLU A 209 -13.48 -13.62 8.87
C GLU A 209 -14.54 -13.08 7.89
N ASN A 210 -14.26 -11.96 7.20
CA ASN A 210 -15.18 -11.37 6.26
C ASN A 210 -15.37 -12.28 5.03
N GLN A 211 -16.62 -12.61 4.70
CA GLN A 211 -17.00 -13.44 3.56
C GLN A 211 -16.53 -12.90 2.19
N TYR A 212 -16.18 -11.63 2.10
CA TYR A 212 -15.65 -10.98 0.90
C TYR A 212 -14.12 -10.94 0.87
N SER A 213 -13.44 -11.51 1.87
CA SER A 213 -11.98 -11.60 1.86
C SER A 213 -11.50 -12.66 0.88
N SER A 214 -10.56 -12.31 0.03
CA SER A 214 -9.87 -13.26 -0.84
C SER A 214 -8.80 -14.01 -0.06
N LYS A 215 -8.59 -15.28 -0.39
CA LYS A 215 -7.40 -16.02 0.07
C LYS A 215 -6.13 -15.29 -0.35
N ARG A 216 -5.08 -15.44 0.44
CA ARG A 216 -3.80 -14.76 0.25
C ARG A 216 -2.73 -15.75 -0.15
N PHE A 217 -2.06 -15.43 -1.24
CA PHE A 217 -0.97 -16.24 -1.76
C PHE A 217 0.31 -15.41 -1.87
N HIS A 218 1.44 -16.05 -1.73
CA HIS A 218 2.74 -15.40 -1.89
C HIS A 218 3.61 -16.15 -2.89
N ARG A 219 4.41 -15.43 -3.67
CA ARG A 219 5.35 -16.05 -4.63
C ARG A 219 6.40 -16.86 -3.89
N LEU A 220 6.55 -18.12 -4.28
CA LEU A 220 7.59 -19.02 -3.82
C LEU A 220 8.64 -19.17 -4.92
N ASP A 221 9.77 -18.56 -4.74
CA ASP A 221 10.92 -18.70 -5.62
C ASP A 221 12.24 -18.83 -4.82
N PRO A 222 13.37 -19.17 -5.47
CA PRO A 222 14.64 -19.31 -4.79
C PRO A 222 15.09 -18.05 -4.03
N HIS A 223 14.69 -16.86 -4.48
CA HIS A 223 15.03 -15.61 -3.84
C HIS A 223 14.29 -15.45 -2.50
N PHE A 224 12.97 -15.67 -2.50
CA PHE A 224 12.16 -15.68 -1.27
C PHE A 224 12.66 -16.73 -0.28
N ILE A 225 12.89 -17.97 -0.74
CA ILE A 225 13.40 -19.04 0.11
C ILE A 225 14.72 -18.66 0.79
N LYS A 226 15.64 -18.07 0.03
CA LYS A 226 16.94 -17.61 0.54
C LYS A 226 16.80 -16.47 1.55
N LYS A 227 15.92 -15.50 1.29
CA LYS A 227 15.75 -14.30 2.14
C LYS A 227 14.91 -14.57 3.38
N ALA A 228 13.77 -15.22 3.24
CA ALA A 228 12.76 -15.37 4.28
C ALA A 228 12.74 -16.77 4.90
N GLY A 229 13.11 -17.79 4.13
CA GLY A 229 12.77 -19.17 4.44
C GLY A 229 11.27 -19.42 4.30
N VAL A 230 10.86 -20.66 4.48
CA VAL A 230 9.45 -21.06 4.40
C VAL A 230 8.98 -21.54 5.78
N SER A 231 7.87 -20.98 6.24
CA SER A 231 7.25 -21.40 7.51
C SER A 231 6.49 -22.71 7.33
N ASP A 232 6.45 -23.53 8.38
CA ASP A 232 5.64 -24.75 8.45
C ASP A 232 4.11 -24.44 8.46
N TYR A 233 3.73 -23.21 8.74
CA TYR A 233 2.33 -22.75 8.66
C TYR A 233 1.87 -22.46 7.23
N PHE A 234 2.79 -22.30 6.29
CA PHE A 234 2.46 -22.05 4.88
C PHE A 234 2.15 -23.36 4.16
N LYS A 235 1.18 -23.31 3.26
CA LYS A 235 0.89 -24.45 2.38
C LYS A 235 1.41 -24.14 0.99
N ILE A 236 2.20 -25.08 0.44
CA ILE A 236 2.67 -24.97 -0.95
C ILE A 236 1.51 -25.34 -1.86
N GLU A 237 1.14 -24.44 -2.75
CA GLU A 237 0.10 -24.60 -3.74
C GLU A 237 0.71 -24.71 -5.16
N PRO A 238 -0.03 -25.19 -6.17
CA PRO A 238 0.43 -25.22 -7.56
C PRO A 238 0.93 -23.85 -8.03
N ASN A 239 1.77 -23.83 -9.07
CA ASN A 239 2.35 -22.61 -9.67
C ASN A 239 3.34 -21.86 -8.77
N ASN A 240 4.01 -22.57 -7.84
CA ASN A 240 5.02 -22.02 -6.94
C ASN A 240 4.49 -20.82 -6.14
N ILE A 241 3.37 -21.00 -5.48
CA ILE A 241 2.83 -20.04 -4.54
C ILE A 241 2.60 -20.68 -3.17
N LEU A 242 2.63 -19.87 -2.13
CA LEU A 242 2.32 -20.23 -0.75
C LEU A 242 0.94 -19.71 -0.39
N ASP A 243 0.06 -20.54 0.17
CA ASP A 243 -1.13 -20.07 0.89
C ASP A 243 -0.68 -19.51 2.25
N VAL A 244 -0.81 -18.21 2.41
CA VAL A 244 -0.43 -17.44 3.60
C VAL A 244 -1.65 -16.80 4.26
N SER A 245 -2.85 -17.28 3.95
CA SER A 245 -4.13 -16.71 4.40
C SER A 245 -4.29 -16.64 5.91
N ALA A 246 -3.57 -17.48 6.66
CA ALA A 246 -3.61 -17.48 8.11
C ALA A 246 -2.87 -16.30 8.77
N ILE A 247 -2.05 -15.55 7.99
CA ILE A 247 -1.23 -14.47 8.54
C ILE A 247 -2.00 -13.15 8.44
N ASN A 248 -2.08 -12.44 9.56
CA ASN A 248 -2.65 -11.09 9.62
C ASN A 248 -1.64 -10.01 9.21
N LEU A 249 -2.12 -8.82 8.85
CA LEU A 249 -1.29 -7.68 8.44
C LEU A 249 -0.99 -6.69 9.58
N SER A 250 -1.16 -7.09 10.85
CA SER A 250 -0.87 -6.20 12.00
C SER A 250 0.56 -5.67 11.98
N VAL A 251 1.52 -6.47 11.50
CA VAL A 251 2.93 -6.07 11.35
C VAL A 251 3.11 -4.88 10.40
N GLU A 252 2.21 -4.71 9.44
CA GLU A 252 2.27 -3.61 8.46
C GLU A 252 1.72 -2.30 9.02
N TRP A 253 0.63 -2.37 9.77
CA TRP A 253 -0.06 -1.28 10.41
C TRP A 253 -0.10 0.01 9.55
N ALA A 254 0.43 1.14 10.04
CA ALA A 254 0.48 2.41 9.30
C ALA A 254 1.30 2.37 7.99
N ALA A 255 2.19 1.40 7.83
CA ALA A 255 3.01 1.25 6.63
C ALA A 255 2.31 0.48 5.50
N GLY A 256 1.32 -0.39 5.81
CA GLY A 256 0.75 -1.27 4.79
C GLY A 256 -0.47 -2.07 5.22
N GLY A 257 -1.06 -1.80 6.38
CA GLY A 257 -2.06 -2.67 7.02
C GLY A 257 -3.51 -2.47 6.58
N ILE A 258 -3.82 -1.56 5.66
CA ILE A 258 -5.20 -1.38 5.17
C ILE A 258 -5.59 -2.51 4.22
N VAL A 259 -6.82 -2.96 4.37
CA VAL A 259 -7.53 -3.83 3.42
C VAL A 259 -8.66 -3.06 2.75
N SER A 260 -8.92 -3.32 1.46
CA SER A 260 -9.90 -2.57 0.68
C SER A 260 -10.34 -3.30 -0.59
N THR A 261 -11.31 -2.75 -1.31
CA THR A 261 -11.68 -3.12 -2.67
C THR A 261 -11.04 -2.19 -3.70
N ALA A 262 -10.95 -2.61 -4.96
CA ALA A 262 -10.45 -1.75 -6.04
C ALA A 262 -11.31 -0.49 -6.21
N GLN A 263 -12.63 -0.61 -6.02
CA GLN A 263 -13.57 0.51 -6.08
C GLN A 263 -13.29 1.55 -5.00
N ASP A 264 -13.17 1.13 -3.72
CA ASP A 264 -12.92 2.06 -2.62
C ASP A 264 -11.57 2.76 -2.76
N VAL A 265 -10.55 2.05 -3.24
CA VAL A 265 -9.22 2.62 -3.50
C VAL A 265 -9.29 3.69 -4.60
N VAL A 266 -10.07 3.45 -5.68
CA VAL A 266 -10.28 4.45 -6.74
C VAL A 266 -11.08 5.64 -6.22
N ASN A 267 -12.13 5.42 -5.43
CA ASN A 267 -12.92 6.51 -4.82
C ASN A 267 -12.03 7.39 -3.92
N PHE A 268 -11.20 6.77 -3.09
CA PHE A 268 -10.26 7.50 -2.24
C PHE A 268 -9.28 8.36 -3.05
N ILE A 269 -8.64 7.81 -4.08
CA ILE A 269 -7.63 8.55 -4.84
C ILE A 269 -8.25 9.67 -5.68
N LEU A 270 -9.47 9.49 -6.18
CA LEU A 270 -10.21 10.54 -6.88
C LEU A 270 -10.63 11.65 -5.93
N ALA A 271 -11.15 11.32 -4.74
CA ALA A 271 -11.50 12.31 -3.72
C ALA A 271 -10.26 13.14 -3.28
N LEU A 272 -9.12 12.49 -3.09
CA LEU A 272 -7.85 13.19 -2.83
C LEU A 272 -7.48 14.13 -3.97
N LYS A 273 -7.47 13.63 -5.20
CA LYS A 273 -7.16 14.41 -6.41
C LYS A 273 -8.10 15.61 -6.59
N ASN A 274 -9.38 15.43 -6.29
CA ASN A 274 -10.41 16.48 -6.42
C ASN A 274 -10.40 17.51 -5.28
N GLY A 275 -9.53 17.35 -4.27
CA GLY A 275 -9.42 18.28 -3.14
C GLY A 275 -10.50 18.11 -2.07
N GLU A 276 -11.15 16.96 -2.00
CA GLU A 276 -12.19 16.69 -0.98
C GLU A 276 -11.60 16.38 0.41
N LEU A 277 -10.33 15.96 0.45
CA LEU A 277 -9.64 15.53 1.67
C LEU A 277 -8.65 16.56 2.22
N LEU A 278 -8.08 17.39 1.36
CA LEU A 278 -7.04 18.35 1.69
C LEU A 278 -7.34 19.71 1.03
N ASN A 279 -6.96 20.77 1.71
CA ASN A 279 -7.00 22.11 1.11
C ASN A 279 -5.94 22.28 -0.01
N PRO A 280 -6.06 23.30 -0.88
CA PRO A 280 -5.12 23.50 -2.00
C PRO A 280 -3.65 23.69 -1.57
N LYS A 281 -3.38 24.23 -0.37
CA LYS A 281 -2.03 24.41 0.14
C LYS A 281 -1.41 23.06 0.49
N SER A 282 -2.13 22.20 1.22
CA SER A 282 -1.67 20.85 1.59
C SER A 282 -1.52 19.95 0.36
N MET A 283 -2.42 20.05 -0.63
CA MET A 283 -2.25 19.33 -1.90
C MET A 283 -0.98 19.78 -2.65
N LYS A 284 -0.65 21.05 -2.62
CA LYS A 284 0.61 21.56 -3.20
C LYS A 284 1.83 21.05 -2.43
N GLU A 285 1.78 21.01 -1.10
CA GLU A 285 2.83 20.41 -0.26
C GLU A 285 2.99 18.92 -0.59
N MET A 286 1.88 18.18 -0.70
CA MET A 286 1.90 16.74 -1.02
C MET A 286 2.54 16.43 -2.37
N GLN A 287 2.50 17.38 -3.30
CA GLN A 287 3.03 17.28 -4.66
C GLN A 287 4.34 18.03 -4.87
N GLN A 288 5.10 18.32 -3.82
CA GLN A 288 6.48 18.80 -3.96
C GLN A 288 7.39 17.63 -4.32
N TRP A 289 7.68 17.52 -5.62
CA TRP A 289 8.39 16.37 -6.17
C TRP A 289 9.89 16.45 -5.93
N MET A 290 10.46 15.34 -5.47
CA MET A 290 11.89 15.14 -5.26
C MET A 290 12.33 13.85 -5.97
N PRO A 291 13.59 13.73 -6.42
CA PRO A 291 14.09 12.52 -7.09
C PRO A 291 13.89 11.25 -6.25
N ALA A 292 13.44 10.15 -6.87
CA ALA A 292 13.25 8.86 -6.20
C ALA A 292 13.46 7.70 -7.18
N ASP A 293 14.63 7.11 -7.21
CA ASP A 293 15.01 6.04 -8.15
C ASP A 293 14.65 6.38 -9.61
N ASN A 294 13.67 5.68 -10.19
CA ASN A 294 13.18 5.90 -11.57
C ASN A 294 11.87 6.72 -11.61
N ALA A 295 11.57 7.49 -10.57
CA ALA A 295 10.36 8.27 -10.40
C ALA A 295 10.65 9.55 -9.61
N GLU A 296 9.62 10.29 -9.25
CA GLU A 296 9.68 11.35 -8.27
C GLU A 296 8.79 11.00 -7.08
N MET A 297 9.18 11.45 -5.88
CA MET A 297 8.43 11.27 -4.63
C MET A 297 7.96 12.63 -4.11
N GLY A 298 6.66 12.74 -3.85
CA GLY A 298 6.10 13.78 -3.01
C GLY A 298 5.93 13.30 -1.56
N LEU A 299 4.90 13.76 -0.88
CA LEU A 299 4.57 13.24 0.44
C LEU A 299 3.68 11.99 0.29
N SER A 300 4.32 10.82 0.19
CA SER A 300 3.69 9.49 -0.01
C SER A 300 3.03 9.26 -1.38
N LEU A 301 3.33 10.09 -2.35
CA LEU A 301 2.91 9.90 -3.73
C LEU A 301 4.12 9.76 -4.64
N PHE A 302 4.13 8.73 -5.47
CA PHE A 302 5.03 8.65 -6.60
C PHE A 302 4.45 9.38 -7.81
N ARG A 303 5.32 9.99 -8.61
CA ARG A 303 5.02 10.55 -9.91
C ARG A 303 5.94 9.90 -10.94
N MET A 304 5.36 9.37 -12.00
CA MET A 304 6.13 8.72 -13.07
C MET A 304 5.52 9.00 -14.45
N ASP A 305 6.36 9.03 -15.45
CA ASP A 305 5.90 9.09 -16.84
C ASP A 305 5.56 7.68 -17.35
N THR A 306 4.48 7.61 -18.10
CA THR A 306 4.00 6.40 -18.78
C THR A 306 3.69 6.72 -20.23
N ASP A 307 3.49 5.70 -21.07
CA ASP A 307 3.07 5.87 -22.47
C ASP A 307 1.74 6.63 -22.60
N TYR A 308 0.98 6.75 -21.52
CA TYR A 308 -0.34 7.40 -21.48
C TYR A 308 -0.33 8.75 -20.72
N GLY A 309 0.85 9.27 -20.45
CA GLY A 309 1.08 10.51 -19.71
C GLY A 309 1.54 10.28 -18.28
N THR A 310 1.68 11.37 -17.55
CA THR A 310 2.15 11.34 -16.17
C THR A 310 1.10 10.70 -15.25
N ALA A 311 1.51 9.66 -14.52
CA ALA A 311 0.72 8.96 -13.53
C ALA A 311 1.21 9.29 -12.12
N ILE A 312 0.28 9.55 -11.20
CA ILE A 312 0.55 9.84 -9.79
C ILE A 312 -0.20 8.84 -8.92
N GLY A 313 0.46 8.28 -7.94
CA GLY A 313 -0.14 7.26 -7.08
C GLY A 313 0.88 6.46 -6.29
N HIS A 314 0.56 5.22 -5.99
CA HIS A 314 1.45 4.33 -5.23
C HIS A 314 1.19 2.86 -5.57
N GLY A 315 2.22 2.05 -5.47
CA GLY A 315 2.11 0.59 -5.42
C GLY A 315 2.01 0.07 -3.99
N GLY A 316 1.53 -1.16 -3.83
CA GLY A 316 1.50 -1.85 -2.56
C GLY A 316 1.85 -3.32 -2.71
N ASN A 317 2.61 -3.86 -1.76
CA ASN A 317 3.00 -5.27 -1.77
C ASN A 317 3.23 -5.71 -0.33
N VAL A 318 2.51 -6.73 0.09
CA VAL A 318 2.59 -7.32 1.43
C VAL A 318 2.60 -8.83 1.33
N LEU A 319 2.76 -9.52 2.44
CA LEU A 319 2.62 -10.97 2.45
C LEU A 319 1.20 -11.34 2.02
N GLY A 320 1.09 -11.94 0.84
CA GLY A 320 -0.18 -12.48 0.34
C GLY A 320 -1.05 -11.54 -0.49
N ALA A 321 -0.63 -10.30 -0.75
CA ALA A 321 -1.36 -9.41 -1.62
C ALA A 321 -0.45 -8.38 -2.29
N SER A 322 -0.84 -7.92 -3.48
CA SER A 322 -0.25 -6.75 -4.10
C SER A 322 -1.32 -5.85 -4.72
N ALA A 323 -1.06 -4.56 -4.73
CA ALA A 323 -1.98 -3.55 -5.22
C ALA A 323 -1.23 -2.41 -5.92
N CYS A 324 -1.93 -1.65 -6.73
CA CYS A 324 -1.48 -0.34 -7.17
C CYS A 324 -2.68 0.56 -7.45
N VAL A 325 -2.49 1.86 -7.26
CA VAL A 325 -3.47 2.89 -7.61
C VAL A 325 -2.75 4.06 -8.24
N TRP A 326 -3.29 4.53 -9.35
CA TRP A 326 -2.71 5.64 -10.12
C TRP A 326 -3.80 6.50 -10.72
N TRP A 327 -3.66 7.84 -10.65
CA TRP A 327 -4.43 8.75 -11.49
C TRP A 327 -3.54 9.37 -12.56
N TYR A 328 -4.13 9.68 -13.69
CA TYR A 328 -3.47 10.36 -14.79
C TYR A 328 -3.81 11.84 -14.79
N GLU A 329 -2.80 12.71 -14.83
CA GLU A 329 -3.01 14.16 -14.77
C GLU A 329 -3.89 14.67 -15.91
N LYS A 330 -3.66 14.17 -17.14
CA LYS A 330 -4.31 14.70 -18.35
C LYS A 330 -5.74 14.21 -18.57
N THR A 331 -6.08 13.00 -18.17
CA THR A 331 -7.35 12.36 -18.56
C THR A 331 -8.41 12.38 -17.47
N ASN A 332 -8.08 12.89 -16.29
CA ASN A 332 -8.94 12.85 -15.10
C ASN A 332 -9.43 11.43 -14.73
N CYS A 333 -8.66 10.44 -15.13
CA CYS A 333 -8.92 9.02 -14.83
C CYS A 333 -8.04 8.52 -13.71
N ALA A 334 -8.56 7.59 -12.93
CA ALA A 334 -7.81 6.79 -12.00
C ALA A 334 -8.09 5.31 -12.20
N LEU A 335 -7.13 4.46 -11.89
CA LEU A 335 -7.31 3.02 -11.88
C LEU A 335 -6.66 2.40 -10.65
N ALA A 336 -7.24 1.33 -10.14
CA ALA A 336 -6.64 0.46 -9.15
C ALA A 336 -6.66 -0.99 -9.63
N ILE A 337 -5.58 -1.71 -9.35
CA ILE A 337 -5.44 -3.15 -9.59
C ILE A 337 -5.03 -3.79 -8.27
N LEU A 338 -5.79 -4.78 -7.81
CA LEU A 338 -5.52 -5.54 -6.60
C LEU A 338 -5.43 -7.02 -6.95
N THR A 339 -4.47 -7.72 -6.35
CA THR A 339 -4.30 -9.17 -6.54
C THR A 339 -4.14 -9.88 -5.20
N ASN A 340 -4.58 -11.11 -5.13
CA ASN A 340 -4.40 -11.96 -3.96
C ASN A 340 -3.05 -12.71 -3.96
N VAL A 341 -2.06 -12.16 -4.64
CA VAL A 341 -0.69 -12.67 -4.58
C VAL A 341 0.30 -11.56 -4.28
N GLY A 342 1.07 -11.75 -3.21
CA GLY A 342 2.21 -10.91 -2.85
C GLY A 342 3.52 -11.44 -3.44
N SER A 343 4.50 -10.56 -3.58
CA SER A 343 5.84 -10.86 -4.10
C SER A 343 6.97 -10.19 -3.31
N MET A 344 6.68 -9.70 -2.09
CA MET A 344 7.73 -9.11 -1.24
C MET A 344 8.83 -10.12 -0.96
N HIS A 345 10.08 -9.69 -1.11
CA HIS A 345 11.27 -10.53 -0.95
C HIS A 345 11.38 -11.72 -1.94
N ALA A 346 10.47 -11.82 -2.91
CA ALA A 346 10.64 -12.68 -4.08
C ALA A 346 11.57 -12.02 -5.12
N SER A 347 11.80 -12.67 -6.26
CA SER A 347 12.59 -12.09 -7.35
C SER A 347 12.04 -10.72 -7.77
N PRO A 348 12.91 -9.75 -8.13
CA PRO A 348 12.48 -8.46 -8.67
C PRO A 348 11.55 -8.58 -9.89
N ASP A 349 11.67 -9.66 -10.66
CA ASP A 349 10.82 -9.93 -11.83
C ASP A 349 9.50 -10.64 -11.48
N ALA A 350 9.24 -10.91 -10.20
CA ALA A 350 8.02 -11.57 -9.77
C ALA A 350 6.78 -10.72 -10.09
N HIS A 351 5.82 -11.36 -10.73
CA HIS A 351 4.58 -10.68 -11.12
C HIS A 351 3.77 -10.21 -9.91
N CYS A 352 3.35 -8.95 -9.93
CA CYS A 352 2.52 -8.27 -8.93
C CYS A 352 1.59 -7.24 -9.61
N ALA A 353 0.76 -6.54 -8.84
CA ALA A 353 -0.15 -5.53 -9.39
C ALA A 353 0.60 -4.42 -10.17
N SER A 354 1.78 -4.01 -9.71
CA SER A 354 2.59 -3.00 -10.41
C SER A 354 3.12 -3.49 -11.77
N THR A 355 3.41 -4.78 -11.92
CA THR A 355 3.77 -5.34 -13.24
C THR A 355 2.58 -5.38 -14.19
N MET A 356 1.36 -5.56 -13.68
CA MET A 356 0.14 -5.45 -14.49
C MET A 356 -0.09 -4.01 -14.94
N PHE A 357 0.10 -3.03 -14.06
CA PHE A 357 0.00 -1.61 -14.42
C PHE A 357 0.96 -1.22 -15.54
N LYS A 358 2.17 -1.77 -15.53
CA LYS A 358 3.19 -1.55 -16.57
C LYS A 358 2.94 -2.33 -17.88
N ASN A 359 1.91 -3.19 -17.91
CA ASN A 359 1.54 -3.90 -19.13
C ASN A 359 0.88 -2.95 -20.13
N ALA A 360 1.50 -2.78 -21.31
CA ALA A 360 1.06 -1.81 -22.32
C ALA A 360 -0.39 -2.04 -22.78
N GLU A 361 -0.84 -3.30 -22.89
CA GLU A 361 -2.20 -3.62 -23.32
C GLU A 361 -3.24 -3.28 -22.24
N VAL A 362 -2.93 -3.55 -20.95
CA VAL A 362 -3.78 -3.13 -19.83
C VAL A 362 -3.90 -1.61 -19.79
N GLY A 363 -2.79 -0.90 -19.90
CA GLY A 363 -2.77 0.56 -19.92
C GLY A 363 -3.58 1.13 -21.09
N LYS A 364 -3.36 0.61 -22.32
CA LYS A 364 -4.09 1.02 -23.51
C LYS A 364 -5.60 0.87 -23.36
N LEU A 365 -6.06 -0.32 -22.99
CA LEU A 365 -7.48 -0.61 -22.84
C LEU A 365 -8.14 0.22 -21.73
N ALA A 366 -7.43 0.44 -20.61
CA ALA A 366 -7.90 1.32 -19.55
C ALA A 366 -8.10 2.76 -20.04
N GLN A 367 -7.18 3.32 -20.83
CA GLN A 367 -7.31 4.66 -21.40
C GLN A 367 -8.41 4.76 -22.46
N GLU A 368 -8.61 3.72 -23.26
CA GLU A 368 -9.74 3.66 -24.21
C GLU A 368 -11.07 3.68 -23.47
N ILE A 369 -11.21 2.93 -22.36
CA ILE A 369 -12.41 2.99 -21.50
C ILE A 369 -12.58 4.40 -20.93
N CYS A 370 -11.52 5.00 -20.39
CA CYS A 370 -11.56 6.39 -19.91
C CYS A 370 -12.00 7.41 -20.96
N SER A 371 -11.64 7.18 -22.21
CA SER A 371 -11.99 8.10 -23.32
C SER A 371 -13.43 7.92 -23.79
N TYR A 372 -14.01 6.73 -23.58
CA TYR A 372 -15.39 6.42 -23.96
C TYR A 372 -16.43 7.07 -23.04
N TYR A 373 -16.13 7.17 -21.75
CA TYR A 373 -16.97 7.81 -20.72
C TYR A 373 -16.51 9.25 -20.44
#